data_b1b98489717e5506c23e6aec3af40e2b
#
_entry.id   b1b98489717e5506c23e6aec3af40e2b
#
_cell.length_a   1.000
_cell.length_b   1.000
_cell.length_c   1.000
_cell.angle_alpha   90.00
_cell.angle_beta   90.00
_cell.angle_gamma   90.00
#
_symmetry.space_group_name_H-M   'P 1'
#
loop_
_entity.id
_entity.type
_entity.pdbx_description
1 polymer ?
#
loop_
_entity_poly.entity_id
_entity_poly.type
_entity_poly.pdbx_seq_one_letter_code
_entity_poly.pdbx_strand_id
1 'polypeptide(L)'
;DFVALLQEAFPDLNSQENPQSLKLASAKDLQSIVLFGERSPQGMVDKDLFESLKISISEQLIEECRSRLMVRDIAMMMYTSGTTANPKGCPITHEALVRPALEAGRTRWKILESDRMWDPLPMFHMSFVLPLISCMDVGAALLTMDYFEPALALSYMEREKATLNFASFPTITEALLNHDEYDESAFDIRIVNNVGPADLLVSMQERMPNAIQISAYGLTECGGVSCFCHIEDS
;
A
#
# COMPACT_ATOMS: atom_id res chain seq x y z
N ASP A 1 -4.01 16.98 -10.10
CA ASP A 1 -4.27 17.72 -8.86
C ASP A 1 -5.59 17.24 -8.25
N PHE A 2 -5.53 16.59 -7.06
CA PHE A 2 -6.70 16.03 -6.37
C PHE A 2 -7.73 17.11 -6.00
N VAL A 3 -7.30 18.31 -5.70
CA VAL A 3 -8.21 19.44 -5.40
C VAL A 3 -9.10 19.76 -6.58
N ALA A 4 -8.52 19.85 -7.78
CA ALA A 4 -9.27 20.12 -9.00
C ALA A 4 -10.29 19.01 -9.31
N LEU A 5 -9.89 17.76 -9.14
CA LEU A 5 -10.80 16.60 -9.31
C LEU A 5 -11.96 16.62 -8.32
N LEU A 6 -11.71 16.98 -7.05
CA LEU A 6 -12.77 17.10 -6.05
C LEU A 6 -13.71 18.26 -6.32
N GLN A 7 -13.20 19.40 -6.79
CA GLN A 7 -14.01 20.55 -7.18
C GLN A 7 -14.85 20.29 -8.45
N GLU A 8 -14.35 19.48 -9.38
CA GLU A 8 -15.10 19.01 -10.53
C GLU A 8 -16.20 18.03 -10.12
N ALA A 9 -15.89 17.07 -9.24
CA ALA A 9 -16.84 16.08 -8.74
C ALA A 9 -17.93 16.71 -7.86
N PHE A 10 -17.61 17.75 -7.11
CA PHE A 10 -18.48 18.47 -6.17
C PHE A 10 -18.48 19.98 -6.47
N PRO A 11 -19.22 20.48 -7.47
CA PRO A 11 -19.21 21.88 -7.85
C PRO A 11 -19.64 22.83 -6.74
N ASP A 12 -20.45 22.38 -5.79
CA ASP A 12 -20.91 23.13 -4.62
C ASP A 12 -19.89 23.15 -3.44
N LEU A 13 -18.73 22.49 -3.58
CA LEU A 13 -17.72 22.44 -2.55
C LEU A 13 -17.14 23.81 -2.22
N ASN A 14 -16.86 24.62 -3.23
CA ASN A 14 -16.29 25.96 -3.04
C ASN A 14 -17.28 26.98 -2.41
N SER A 15 -18.56 26.65 -2.32
CA SER A 15 -19.58 27.47 -1.66
C SER A 15 -19.85 27.08 -0.21
N GLN A 16 -19.19 26.02 0.30
CA GLN A 16 -19.39 25.56 1.67
C GLN A 16 -18.70 26.50 2.66
N GLU A 17 -19.47 27.06 3.60
CA GLU A 17 -18.95 27.96 4.64
C GLU A 17 -18.27 27.18 5.78
N ASN A 18 -18.77 25.99 6.11
CA ASN A 18 -18.22 25.15 7.17
C ASN A 18 -17.58 23.87 6.61
N PRO A 19 -16.25 23.81 6.49
CA PRO A 19 -15.57 22.65 5.95
C PRO A 19 -15.61 21.40 6.85
N GLN A 20 -16.00 21.56 8.14
CA GLN A 20 -16.18 20.45 9.07
C GLN A 20 -17.59 19.83 9.02
N SER A 21 -18.52 20.45 8.28
CA SER A 21 -19.89 19.98 8.14
C SER A 21 -20.42 20.32 6.77
N LEU A 22 -19.89 19.65 5.76
CA LEU A 22 -20.27 19.84 4.37
C LEU A 22 -21.72 19.43 4.13
N LYS A 23 -22.37 20.15 3.20
CA LYS A 23 -23.73 19.85 2.74
C LYS A 23 -23.73 19.76 1.21
N LEU A 24 -23.17 18.67 0.70
CA LEU A 24 -23.03 18.45 -0.74
C LEU A 24 -24.26 17.72 -1.28
N ALA A 25 -24.82 18.22 -2.37
CA ALA A 25 -26.05 17.66 -2.96
C ALA A 25 -25.85 16.22 -3.47
N SER A 26 -24.68 15.93 -4.03
CA SER A 26 -24.31 14.63 -4.62
C SER A 26 -23.67 13.65 -3.62
N ALA A 27 -23.26 14.11 -2.43
CA ALA A 27 -22.59 13.30 -1.42
C ALA A 27 -23.05 13.68 -0.01
N LYS A 28 -24.28 13.35 0.34
CA LYS A 28 -24.94 13.78 1.58
C LYS A 28 -24.29 13.26 2.84
N ASP A 29 -23.58 12.13 2.77
CA ASP A 29 -22.89 11.51 3.91
C ASP A 29 -21.44 12.00 4.06
N LEU A 30 -20.90 12.73 3.07
CA LEU A 30 -19.56 13.31 3.14
C LEU A 30 -19.59 14.58 3.99
N GLN A 31 -19.03 14.50 5.20
CA GLN A 31 -19.09 15.58 6.17
C GLN A 31 -17.90 16.54 6.08
N SER A 32 -16.71 16.05 5.71
CA SER A 32 -15.51 16.89 5.60
C SER A 32 -14.51 16.28 4.63
N ILE A 33 -13.70 17.15 4.03
CA ILE A 33 -12.54 16.77 3.22
C ILE A 33 -11.33 17.43 3.88
N VAL A 34 -10.36 16.61 4.30
CA VAL A 34 -9.12 17.09 4.91
C VAL A 34 -8.01 17.10 3.87
N LEU A 35 -7.33 18.23 3.72
CA LEU A 35 -6.23 18.38 2.79
C LEU A 35 -4.90 18.50 3.56
N PHE A 36 -4.01 17.52 3.37
CA PHE A 36 -2.64 17.57 3.88
C PHE A 36 -1.72 18.20 2.82
N GLY A 37 -1.79 19.52 2.67
CA GLY A 37 -1.02 20.27 1.70
C GLY A 37 -0.73 21.69 2.19
N GLU A 38 0.05 22.44 1.41
CA GLU A 38 0.43 23.82 1.75
C GLU A 38 -0.73 24.83 1.58
N ARG A 39 -1.78 24.46 0.85
CA ARG A 39 -2.93 25.35 0.57
C ARG A 39 -4.21 24.69 1.08
N SER A 40 -5.06 25.52 1.70
CA SER A 40 -6.41 25.13 2.12
C SER A 40 -7.44 25.81 1.23
N PRO A 41 -7.94 25.16 0.17
CA PRO A 41 -9.05 25.68 -0.62
C PRO A 41 -10.32 25.79 0.22
N GLN A 42 -11.21 26.71 -0.15
CA GLN A 42 -12.51 26.83 0.50
C GLN A 42 -13.28 25.49 0.45
N GLY A 43 -14.00 25.16 1.49
CA GLY A 43 -14.75 23.91 1.63
C GLY A 43 -13.91 22.71 2.08
N MET A 44 -12.60 22.89 2.32
CA MET A 44 -11.72 21.83 2.81
C MET A 44 -11.12 22.21 4.18
N VAL A 45 -10.92 21.20 5.03
CA VAL A 45 -10.21 21.34 6.31
C VAL A 45 -8.73 21.27 6.04
N ASP A 46 -7.97 22.26 6.49
CA ASP A 46 -6.50 22.22 6.42
C ASP A 46 -5.89 21.31 7.50
N LYS A 47 -4.61 21.02 7.34
CA LYS A 47 -3.86 20.18 8.25
C LYS A 47 -3.84 20.73 9.68
N ASP A 48 -3.64 22.04 9.85
CA ASP A 48 -3.50 22.64 11.18
C ASP A 48 -4.81 22.61 11.96
N LEU A 49 -5.92 22.92 11.29
CA LEU A 49 -7.25 22.78 11.89
C LEU A 49 -7.54 21.31 12.25
N PHE A 50 -7.25 20.37 11.34
CA PHE A 50 -7.43 18.94 11.59
C PHE A 50 -6.62 18.47 12.81
N GLU A 51 -5.35 18.84 12.89
CA GLU A 51 -4.51 18.49 14.02
C GLU A 51 -4.96 19.14 15.34
N SER A 52 -5.53 20.35 15.29
CA SER A 52 -6.06 21.00 16.48
C SER A 52 -7.25 20.25 17.10
N LEU A 53 -8.04 19.55 16.27
CA LEU A 53 -9.20 18.79 16.74
C LEU A 53 -8.82 17.61 17.64
N LYS A 54 -7.60 17.09 17.55
CA LYS A 54 -7.12 15.99 18.41
C LYS A 54 -7.18 16.34 19.91
N ILE A 55 -7.08 17.63 20.27
CA ILE A 55 -7.11 18.09 21.67
C ILE A 55 -8.43 17.71 22.35
N SER A 56 -9.51 17.60 21.60
CA SER A 56 -10.84 17.21 22.11
C SER A 56 -11.04 15.70 22.21
N ILE A 57 -10.09 14.89 21.72
CA ILE A 57 -10.20 13.43 21.69
C ILE A 57 -9.43 12.83 22.88
N SER A 58 -10.13 12.20 23.80
CA SER A 58 -9.51 11.52 24.94
C SER A 58 -8.99 10.12 24.56
N GLU A 59 -7.94 9.66 25.25
CA GLU A 59 -7.47 8.28 25.11
C GLU A 59 -8.56 7.27 25.44
N GLN A 60 -9.41 7.56 26.41
CA GLN A 60 -10.55 6.72 26.78
C GLN A 60 -11.50 6.53 25.58
N LEU A 61 -11.82 7.59 24.83
CA LEU A 61 -12.68 7.50 23.65
C LEU A 61 -12.03 6.63 22.57
N ILE A 62 -10.72 6.73 22.37
CA ILE A 62 -9.99 5.90 21.43
C ILE A 62 -10.09 4.41 21.83
N GLU A 63 -9.89 4.09 23.11
CA GLU A 63 -10.00 2.73 23.62
C GLU A 63 -11.43 2.18 23.53
N GLU A 64 -12.43 3.01 23.81
CA GLU A 64 -13.84 2.63 23.60
C GLU A 64 -14.14 2.31 22.14
N CYS A 65 -13.62 3.08 21.19
CA CYS A 65 -13.75 2.79 19.76
C CYS A 65 -13.04 1.47 19.38
N ARG A 66 -11.80 1.29 19.85
CA ARG A 66 -11.03 0.05 19.60
C ARG A 66 -11.71 -1.20 20.14
N SER A 67 -12.25 -1.12 21.36
CA SER A 67 -12.90 -2.26 22.04
C SER A 67 -14.19 -2.72 21.35
N ARG A 68 -14.81 -1.88 20.53
CA ARG A 68 -16.03 -2.20 19.77
C ARG A 68 -15.75 -2.85 18.42
N LEU A 69 -14.51 -2.76 17.92
CA LEU A 69 -14.16 -3.32 16.63
C LEU A 69 -14.19 -4.84 16.67
N MET A 70 -14.88 -5.42 15.70
CA MET A 70 -14.97 -6.86 15.51
C MET A 70 -14.11 -7.28 14.31
N VAL A 71 -13.58 -8.48 14.34
CA VAL A 71 -12.73 -9.00 13.24
C VAL A 71 -13.44 -9.05 11.88
N ARG A 72 -14.77 -9.08 11.88
CA ARG A 72 -15.60 -9.06 10.69
C ARG A 72 -16.12 -7.69 10.28
N ASP A 73 -15.81 -6.65 11.04
CA ASP A 73 -16.11 -5.29 10.62
C ASP A 73 -15.27 -4.93 9.39
N ILE A 74 -15.80 -4.04 8.56
CA ILE A 74 -15.08 -3.56 7.38
C ILE A 74 -13.93 -2.67 7.85
N ALA A 75 -12.71 -3.10 7.55
CA ALA A 75 -11.50 -2.33 7.84
C ALA A 75 -11.19 -1.32 6.72
N MET A 76 -11.50 -1.71 5.47
CA MET A 76 -11.07 -0.96 4.30
C MET A 76 -12.06 -1.17 3.14
N MET A 77 -12.24 -0.14 2.33
CA MET A 77 -12.93 -0.22 1.05
C MET A 77 -11.92 0.08 -0.06
N MET A 78 -11.70 -0.88 -0.96
CA MET A 78 -10.89 -0.69 -2.16
C MET A 78 -11.75 -0.71 -3.40
N TYR A 79 -11.41 0.13 -4.37
CA TYR A 79 -12.08 0.13 -5.67
C TYR A 79 -11.25 -0.64 -6.69
N THR A 80 -11.89 -1.57 -7.39
CA THR A 80 -11.29 -2.30 -8.51
C THR A 80 -11.85 -1.77 -9.83
N SER A 81 -11.01 -1.73 -10.87
CA SER A 81 -11.41 -1.24 -12.19
C SER A 81 -12.49 -2.13 -12.85
N GLY A 82 -12.60 -3.39 -12.42
CA GLY A 82 -13.60 -4.34 -12.93
C GLY A 82 -13.52 -4.54 -14.45
N THR A 83 -14.22 -5.55 -14.94
CA THR A 83 -14.41 -5.77 -16.38
C THR A 83 -15.57 -4.93 -16.96
N THR A 84 -16.26 -4.16 -16.13
CA THR A 84 -17.39 -3.28 -16.47
C THR A 84 -16.98 -1.82 -16.36
N ALA A 85 -17.73 -0.92 -17.03
CA ALA A 85 -17.37 0.51 -17.14
C ALA A 85 -17.21 1.27 -15.81
N ASN A 86 -17.81 0.78 -14.73
CA ASN A 86 -17.76 1.47 -13.43
C ASN A 86 -16.89 0.72 -12.42
N PRO A 87 -16.06 1.42 -11.63
CA PRO A 87 -15.32 0.84 -10.53
C PRO A 87 -16.24 0.17 -9.50
N LYS A 88 -15.79 -0.96 -8.95
CA LYS A 88 -16.53 -1.70 -7.93
C LYS A 88 -15.85 -1.52 -6.57
N GLY A 89 -16.64 -1.13 -5.56
CA GLY A 89 -16.17 -1.08 -4.18
C GLY A 89 -16.08 -2.50 -3.60
N CYS A 90 -14.90 -2.86 -3.14
CA CYS A 90 -14.60 -4.13 -2.48
C CYS A 90 -14.41 -3.90 -0.99
N PRO A 91 -15.39 -4.25 -0.12
CA PRO A 91 -15.24 -4.15 1.32
C PRO A 91 -14.36 -5.28 1.84
N ILE A 92 -13.31 -4.94 2.58
CA ILE A 92 -12.35 -5.89 3.15
C ILE A 92 -12.47 -5.81 4.67
N THR A 93 -12.73 -6.94 5.33
CA THR A 93 -12.83 -7.01 6.78
C THR A 93 -11.46 -6.99 7.44
N HIS A 94 -11.40 -6.67 8.75
CA HIS A 94 -10.16 -6.78 9.53
C HIS A 94 -9.54 -8.18 9.43
N GLU A 95 -10.35 -9.24 9.51
CA GLU A 95 -9.88 -10.61 9.38
C GLU A 95 -9.28 -10.90 8.01
N ALA A 96 -9.96 -10.50 6.94
CA ALA A 96 -9.50 -10.71 5.57
C ALA A 96 -8.24 -9.89 5.23
N LEU A 97 -8.02 -8.80 5.92
CA LEU A 97 -6.84 -7.96 5.77
C LEU A 97 -5.63 -8.51 6.53
N VAL A 98 -5.82 -8.82 7.80
CA VAL A 98 -4.71 -9.16 8.72
C VAL A 98 -4.25 -10.61 8.56
N ARG A 99 -5.17 -11.58 8.46
CA ARG A 99 -4.81 -13.00 8.42
C ARG A 99 -3.86 -13.37 7.26
N PRO A 100 -4.16 -13.04 5.99
CA PRO A 100 -3.24 -13.36 4.89
C PRO A 100 -1.92 -12.61 4.99
N ALA A 101 -1.90 -11.38 5.50
CA ALA A 101 -0.68 -10.62 5.67
C ALA A 101 0.26 -11.23 6.71
N LEU A 102 -0.27 -11.64 7.87
CA LEU A 102 0.52 -12.31 8.91
C LEU A 102 1.05 -13.67 8.42
N GLU A 103 0.21 -14.45 7.76
CA GLU A 103 0.61 -15.74 7.22
C GLU A 103 1.69 -15.61 6.16
N ALA A 104 1.51 -14.66 5.21
CA ALA A 104 2.51 -14.38 4.19
C ALA A 104 3.85 -13.94 4.80
N GLY A 105 3.83 -12.98 5.71
CA GLY A 105 5.02 -12.46 6.37
C GLY A 105 5.79 -13.51 7.12
N ARG A 106 5.09 -14.33 7.93
CA ARG A 106 5.70 -15.32 8.82
C ARG A 106 6.18 -16.58 8.10
N THR A 107 5.45 -17.06 7.10
CA THR A 107 5.68 -18.39 6.51
C THR A 107 6.24 -18.33 5.09
N ARG A 108 5.89 -17.33 4.28
CA ARG A 108 6.31 -17.25 2.87
C ARG A 108 7.53 -16.34 2.70
N TRP A 109 7.45 -15.14 3.22
CA TRP A 109 8.58 -14.19 3.15
C TRP A 109 9.55 -14.34 4.33
N LYS A 110 9.12 -15.03 5.39
CA LYS A 110 9.90 -15.22 6.63
C LYS A 110 10.56 -13.90 7.06
N ILE A 111 9.73 -12.85 7.17
CA ILE A 111 10.19 -11.51 7.52
C ILE A 111 10.72 -11.51 8.94
N LEU A 112 11.86 -10.87 9.13
CA LEU A 112 12.51 -10.65 10.42
C LEU A 112 12.41 -9.17 10.81
N GLU A 113 12.49 -8.85 12.10
CA GLU A 113 12.54 -7.48 12.61
C GLU A 113 13.67 -6.65 11.97
N SER A 114 14.80 -7.31 11.64
CA SER A 114 15.94 -6.67 10.98
C SER A 114 15.73 -6.42 9.48
N ASP A 115 14.69 -6.94 8.87
CA ASP A 115 14.45 -6.78 7.44
C ASP A 115 13.99 -5.37 7.07
N ARG A 116 14.31 -5.03 5.83
CA ARG A 116 13.95 -3.76 5.20
C ARG A 116 13.35 -4.10 3.84
N MET A 117 12.01 -4.10 3.79
CA MET A 117 11.27 -4.46 2.58
C MET A 117 11.05 -3.24 1.71
N TRP A 118 11.56 -3.27 0.49
CA TRP A 118 11.26 -2.26 -0.51
C TRP A 118 9.98 -2.61 -1.27
N ASP A 119 9.03 -1.68 -1.26
CA ASP A 119 7.74 -1.76 -1.92
C ASP A 119 7.41 -0.44 -2.61
N PRO A 120 7.53 -0.36 -3.95
CA PRO A 120 7.25 0.85 -4.73
C PRO A 120 5.79 1.00 -5.12
N LEU A 121 4.91 0.10 -4.65
CA LEU A 121 3.55 0.01 -5.14
C LEU A 121 2.62 1.02 -4.48
N PRO A 122 1.49 1.38 -5.12
CA PRO A 122 0.59 2.38 -4.61
C PRO A 122 -0.07 1.98 -3.29
N MET A 123 -0.10 2.90 -2.31
CA MET A 123 -0.71 2.69 -0.98
C MET A 123 -2.20 2.34 -1.01
N PHE A 124 -2.88 2.63 -2.12
CA PHE A 124 -4.31 2.33 -2.33
C PHE A 124 -4.56 0.96 -2.99
N HIS A 125 -3.53 0.09 -3.05
CA HIS A 125 -3.63 -1.25 -3.62
C HIS A 125 -3.23 -2.32 -2.60
N MET A 126 -3.81 -3.53 -2.69
CA MET A 126 -3.51 -4.64 -1.77
C MET A 126 -2.06 -5.10 -1.82
N SER A 127 -1.39 -4.91 -2.96
CA SER A 127 0.04 -5.21 -3.10
C SER A 127 0.95 -4.34 -2.22
N PHE A 128 0.46 -3.19 -1.73
CA PHE A 128 1.14 -2.38 -0.72
C PHE A 128 0.63 -2.69 0.69
N VAL A 129 -0.68 -2.80 0.86
CA VAL A 129 -1.29 -2.96 2.19
C VAL A 129 -0.89 -4.27 2.85
N LEU A 130 -0.78 -5.34 2.08
CA LEU A 130 -0.41 -6.66 2.61
C LEU A 130 1.04 -6.69 3.11
N PRO A 131 2.07 -6.23 2.35
CA PRO A 131 3.43 -6.05 2.86
C PRO A 131 3.53 -5.12 4.07
N LEU A 132 2.79 -4.01 4.07
CA LEU A 132 2.77 -3.07 5.19
C LEU A 132 2.37 -3.79 6.49
N ILE A 133 1.26 -4.52 6.49
CA ILE A 133 0.78 -5.23 7.68
C ILE A 133 1.74 -6.36 8.06
N SER A 134 2.33 -7.06 7.09
CA SER A 134 3.34 -8.10 7.34
C SER A 134 4.59 -7.53 8.03
N CYS A 135 5.07 -6.38 7.61
CA CYS A 135 6.19 -5.68 8.24
C CYS A 135 5.83 -5.18 9.65
N MET A 136 4.63 -4.61 9.81
CA MET A 136 4.15 -4.16 11.13
C MET A 136 4.05 -5.28 12.15
N ASP A 137 3.68 -6.49 11.73
CA ASP A 137 3.54 -7.68 12.61
C ASP A 137 4.86 -8.05 13.30
N VAL A 138 5.98 -7.89 12.63
CA VAL A 138 7.31 -8.27 13.13
C VAL A 138 8.21 -7.08 13.49
N GLY A 139 7.76 -5.85 13.25
CA GLY A 139 8.55 -4.64 13.48
C GLY A 139 9.60 -4.36 12.41
N ALA A 140 9.49 -4.95 11.22
CA ALA A 140 10.37 -4.70 10.09
C ALA A 140 10.12 -3.32 9.45
N ALA A 141 11.13 -2.77 8.77
CA ALA A 141 10.99 -1.53 8.03
C ALA A 141 10.32 -1.77 6.66
N LEU A 142 9.36 -0.92 6.30
CA LEU A 142 8.85 -0.83 4.93
C LEU A 142 9.43 0.42 4.26
N LEU A 143 10.09 0.22 3.13
CA LEU A 143 10.70 1.26 2.31
C LEU A 143 9.80 1.55 1.14
N THR A 144 9.24 2.75 1.06
CA THR A 144 8.32 3.16 0.00
C THR A 144 8.79 4.42 -0.70
N MET A 145 8.22 4.71 -1.87
CA MET A 145 8.54 5.89 -2.66
C MET A 145 7.27 6.47 -3.30
N ASP A 146 7.27 7.77 -3.56
CA ASP A 146 6.09 8.47 -4.10
C ASP A 146 5.77 8.05 -5.54
N TYR A 147 6.80 7.73 -6.32
CA TYR A 147 6.70 7.20 -7.68
C TYR A 147 7.92 6.35 -8.00
N PHE A 148 7.72 5.36 -8.86
CA PHE A 148 8.81 4.50 -9.30
C PHE A 148 9.62 5.17 -10.42
N GLU A 149 10.94 5.25 -10.20
CA GLU A 149 11.96 5.62 -11.16
C GLU A 149 13.19 4.72 -10.90
N PRO A 150 13.75 4.00 -11.90
CA PRO A 150 14.74 2.95 -11.67
C PRO A 150 16.02 3.42 -10.96
N ALA A 151 16.65 4.51 -11.39
CA ALA A 151 17.88 5.01 -10.76
C ALA A 151 17.64 5.42 -9.32
N LEU A 152 16.54 6.14 -9.07
CA LEU A 152 16.17 6.54 -7.71
C LEU A 152 15.88 5.33 -6.83
N ALA A 153 15.21 4.31 -7.36
CA ALA A 153 14.89 3.08 -6.66
C ALA A 153 16.17 2.31 -6.27
N LEU A 154 17.11 2.14 -7.20
CA LEU A 154 18.39 1.47 -6.95
C LEU A 154 19.19 2.21 -5.87
N SER A 155 19.39 3.51 -6.01
CA SER A 155 20.07 4.34 -5.01
C SER A 155 19.39 4.29 -3.64
N TYR A 156 18.05 4.28 -3.60
CA TYR A 156 17.29 4.20 -2.36
C TYR A 156 17.43 2.84 -1.69
N MET A 157 17.28 1.75 -2.44
CA MET A 157 17.43 0.38 -1.93
C MET A 157 18.84 0.12 -1.38
N GLU A 158 19.88 0.59 -2.07
CA GLU A 158 21.27 0.49 -1.63
C GLU A 158 21.50 1.30 -0.33
N ARG A 159 21.13 2.58 -0.32
CA ARG A 159 21.27 3.46 0.84
C ARG A 159 20.57 2.93 2.07
N GLU A 160 19.35 2.43 1.90
CA GLU A 160 18.53 1.90 2.97
C GLU A 160 18.81 0.42 3.26
N LYS A 161 19.69 -0.23 2.52
CA LYS A 161 20.05 -1.65 2.67
C LYS A 161 18.83 -2.55 2.63
N ALA A 162 18.07 -2.47 1.56
CA ALA A 162 16.90 -3.33 1.36
C ALA A 162 17.30 -4.80 1.36
N THR A 163 16.54 -5.64 2.07
CA THR A 163 16.75 -7.10 2.17
C THR A 163 15.64 -7.90 1.51
N LEU A 164 14.52 -7.26 1.23
CA LEU A 164 13.36 -7.83 0.55
C LEU A 164 12.91 -6.86 -0.54
N ASN A 165 12.57 -7.41 -1.70
CA ASN A 165 12.03 -6.65 -2.84
C ASN A 165 10.61 -7.13 -3.15
N PHE A 166 9.64 -6.25 -2.95
CA PHE A 166 8.23 -6.51 -3.24
C PHE A 166 7.75 -5.72 -4.46
N ALA A 167 8.46 -5.85 -5.58
CA ALA A 167 8.05 -5.19 -6.83
C ALA A 167 6.72 -5.72 -7.38
N SER A 168 6.38 -6.97 -7.11
CA SER A 168 5.19 -7.71 -7.56
C SER A 168 4.98 -7.76 -9.09
N PHE A 169 5.31 -6.69 -9.80
CA PHE A 169 5.16 -6.61 -11.26
C PHE A 169 6.50 -6.81 -11.95
N PRO A 170 6.62 -7.81 -12.85
CA PRO A 170 7.86 -8.07 -13.58
C PRO A 170 8.43 -6.86 -14.31
N THR A 171 7.59 -5.97 -14.81
CA THR A 171 8.01 -4.74 -15.48
C THR A 171 8.85 -3.82 -14.59
N ILE A 172 8.57 -3.78 -13.27
CA ILE A 172 9.36 -3.02 -12.30
C ILE A 172 10.72 -3.69 -12.10
N THR A 173 10.73 -5.00 -11.87
CA THR A 173 11.97 -5.77 -11.69
C THR A 173 12.84 -5.71 -12.96
N GLU A 174 12.25 -5.87 -14.15
CA GLU A 174 13.00 -5.73 -15.42
C GLU A 174 13.59 -4.33 -15.59
N ALA A 175 12.85 -3.29 -15.23
CA ALA A 175 13.36 -1.92 -15.30
C ALA A 175 14.57 -1.70 -14.38
N LEU A 176 14.58 -2.30 -13.19
CA LEU A 176 15.76 -2.29 -12.31
C LEU A 176 16.92 -3.07 -12.91
N LEU A 177 16.68 -4.33 -13.29
CA LEU A 177 17.71 -5.24 -13.83
C LEU A 177 18.34 -4.74 -15.14
N ASN A 178 17.60 -3.99 -15.94
CA ASN A 178 18.08 -3.45 -17.23
C ASN A 178 18.69 -2.04 -17.10
N HIS A 179 18.71 -1.46 -15.91
CA HIS A 179 19.30 -0.15 -15.69
C HIS A 179 20.83 -0.23 -15.66
N ASP A 180 21.51 0.75 -16.26
CA ASP A 180 22.99 0.77 -16.36
C ASP A 180 23.68 0.80 -14.98
N GLU A 181 23.02 1.34 -13.97
CA GLU A 181 23.53 1.42 -12.59
C GLU A 181 23.21 0.16 -11.75
N TYR A 182 22.54 -0.85 -12.32
CA TYR A 182 22.27 -2.07 -11.58
C TYR A 182 23.54 -2.89 -11.34
N ASP A 183 23.87 -3.08 -10.08
CA ASP A 183 24.94 -3.98 -9.63
C ASP A 183 24.36 -4.89 -8.53
N GLU A 184 24.21 -6.18 -8.83
CA GLU A 184 23.67 -7.13 -7.85
C GLU A 184 24.51 -7.20 -6.58
N SER A 185 25.81 -7.00 -6.68
CA SER A 185 26.73 -7.03 -5.53
C SER A 185 26.53 -5.89 -4.52
N ALA A 186 25.79 -4.85 -4.92
CA ALA A 186 25.41 -3.74 -4.05
C ALA A 186 24.23 -4.05 -3.13
N PHE A 187 23.53 -5.18 -3.34
CA PHE A 187 22.30 -5.52 -2.63
C PHE A 187 22.40 -6.84 -1.86
N ASP A 188 21.84 -6.84 -0.65
CA ASP A 188 21.65 -8.03 0.18
C ASP A 188 20.19 -8.55 0.08
N ILE A 189 19.59 -8.47 -1.10
CA ILE A 189 18.21 -8.92 -1.32
C ILE A 189 18.15 -10.45 -1.21
N ARG A 190 17.43 -10.95 -0.21
CA ARG A 190 17.27 -12.39 0.02
C ARG A 190 15.99 -12.98 -0.57
N ILE A 191 14.94 -12.16 -0.75
CA ILE A 191 13.67 -12.55 -1.35
C ILE A 191 13.19 -11.47 -2.31
N VAL A 192 12.71 -11.91 -3.46
CA VAL A 192 12.02 -11.07 -4.45
C VAL A 192 10.63 -11.65 -4.71
N ASN A 193 9.61 -10.82 -4.62
CA ASN A 193 8.25 -11.20 -4.99
C ASN A 193 7.87 -10.63 -6.35
N ASN A 194 7.61 -11.52 -7.31
CA ASN A 194 7.09 -11.17 -8.63
C ASN A 194 5.91 -12.06 -9.02
N VAL A 195 4.97 -11.52 -9.77
CA VAL A 195 3.79 -12.23 -10.27
C VAL A 195 3.81 -12.20 -11.79
N GLY A 196 4.17 -13.31 -12.41
CA GLY A 196 4.33 -13.38 -13.86
C GLY A 196 4.40 -14.79 -14.41
N PRO A 197 4.56 -14.94 -15.75
CA PRO A 197 4.79 -16.23 -16.39
C PRO A 197 6.08 -16.90 -15.90
N ALA A 198 6.09 -18.22 -15.81
CA ALA A 198 7.19 -18.98 -15.23
C ALA A 198 8.54 -18.76 -15.95
N ASP A 199 8.53 -18.71 -17.27
CA ASP A 199 9.73 -18.46 -18.08
C ASP A 199 10.37 -17.09 -17.78
N LEU A 200 9.55 -16.06 -17.59
CA LEU A 200 10.02 -14.74 -17.20
C LEU A 200 10.61 -14.76 -15.79
N LEU A 201 9.93 -15.41 -14.85
CA LEU A 201 10.41 -15.53 -13.47
C LEU A 201 11.74 -16.28 -13.37
N VAL A 202 11.92 -17.35 -14.16
CA VAL A 202 13.20 -18.07 -14.28
C VAL A 202 14.30 -17.16 -14.80
N SER A 203 14.02 -16.41 -15.85
CA SER A 203 14.98 -15.43 -16.42
C SER A 203 15.42 -14.35 -15.40
N MET A 204 14.48 -13.88 -14.57
CA MET A 204 14.81 -12.95 -13.48
C MET A 204 15.64 -13.60 -12.38
N GLN A 205 15.32 -14.86 -12.01
CA GLN A 205 16.07 -15.63 -11.01
C GLN A 205 17.54 -15.81 -11.44
N GLU A 206 17.80 -16.09 -12.72
CA GLU A 206 19.15 -16.21 -13.24
C GLU A 206 19.99 -14.92 -13.08
N ARG A 207 19.34 -13.76 -13.12
CA ARG A 207 19.96 -12.45 -12.93
C ARG A 207 20.07 -12.00 -11.48
N MET A 208 19.38 -12.68 -10.57
CA MET A 208 19.39 -12.44 -9.14
C MET A 208 19.67 -13.75 -8.39
N PRO A 209 20.84 -14.39 -8.59
CA PRO A 209 21.12 -15.74 -8.08
C PRO A 209 21.18 -15.81 -6.56
N ASN A 210 21.41 -14.69 -5.87
CA ASN A 210 21.47 -14.63 -4.41
C ASN A 210 20.10 -14.44 -3.75
N ALA A 211 19.08 -14.04 -4.51
CA ALA A 211 17.73 -13.84 -4.01
C ALA A 211 16.83 -15.05 -4.33
N ILE A 212 15.97 -15.45 -3.41
CA ILE A 212 14.91 -16.43 -3.68
C ILE A 212 13.73 -15.70 -4.31
N GLN A 213 13.35 -16.07 -5.52
CA GLN A 213 12.18 -15.51 -6.15
C GLN A 213 10.94 -16.32 -5.80
N ILE A 214 9.95 -15.65 -5.24
CA ILE A 214 8.63 -16.24 -4.94
C ILE A 214 7.56 -15.58 -5.80
N SER A 215 6.51 -16.31 -6.06
CA SER A 215 5.36 -15.82 -6.81
C SER A 215 4.07 -16.02 -6.03
N ALA A 216 3.06 -15.25 -6.38
CA ALA A 216 1.75 -15.27 -5.74
C ALA A 216 0.64 -15.17 -6.78
N TYR A 217 -0.55 -15.61 -6.41
CA TYR A 217 -1.78 -15.34 -7.13
C TYR A 217 -2.82 -14.77 -6.19
N GLY A 218 -3.47 -13.72 -6.60
CA GLY A 218 -4.52 -13.09 -5.81
C GLY A 218 -5.27 -11.99 -6.53
N LEU A 219 -6.25 -11.45 -5.83
CA LEU A 219 -7.05 -10.31 -6.27
C LEU A 219 -7.56 -9.55 -5.03
N THR A 220 -7.99 -8.32 -5.22
CA THR A 220 -8.47 -7.46 -4.14
C THR A 220 -9.60 -8.13 -3.33
N GLU A 221 -10.51 -8.81 -3.99
CA GLU A 221 -11.70 -9.44 -3.40
C GLU A 221 -11.36 -10.62 -2.45
N CYS A 222 -10.16 -11.16 -2.52
CA CYS A 222 -9.71 -12.21 -1.58
C CYS A 222 -8.71 -11.70 -0.52
N GLY A 223 -8.66 -10.39 -0.29
CA GLY A 223 -7.72 -9.80 0.66
C GLY A 223 -6.29 -9.67 0.11
N GLY A 224 -6.15 -9.63 -1.21
CA GLY A 224 -4.89 -9.41 -1.91
C GLY A 224 -4.22 -10.68 -2.43
N VAL A 225 -4.25 -11.77 -1.69
CA VAL A 225 -3.58 -13.01 -2.08
C VAL A 225 -4.40 -14.24 -1.73
N SER A 226 -4.41 -15.24 -2.61
CA SER A 226 -5.06 -16.54 -2.41
C SER A 226 -4.04 -17.68 -2.36
N CYS A 227 -2.94 -17.57 -3.10
CA CYS A 227 -1.90 -18.57 -3.17
C CYS A 227 -0.53 -17.94 -3.21
N PHE A 228 0.42 -18.55 -2.52
CA PHE A 228 1.86 -18.26 -2.62
C PHE A 228 2.62 -19.51 -2.97
N CYS A 229 3.67 -19.39 -3.76
CA CYS A 229 4.71 -20.41 -3.81
C CYS A 229 5.38 -20.54 -2.44
N HIS A 230 5.82 -21.73 -2.11
CA HIS A 230 6.67 -21.92 -0.94
C HIS A 230 8.11 -21.53 -1.28
N ILE A 231 8.85 -21.03 -0.31
CA ILE A 231 10.26 -20.65 -0.48
C ILE A 231 11.15 -21.86 -0.89
N GLU A 232 10.69 -23.06 -0.61
CA GLU A 232 11.36 -24.32 -0.96
C GLU A 232 10.97 -24.84 -2.36
N ASP A 233 9.97 -24.23 -3.01
CA ASP A 233 9.48 -24.60 -4.35
C ASP A 233 10.16 -23.79 -5.47
N SER A 234 11.07 -22.84 -5.13
CA SER A 234 11.74 -21.90 -6.03
C SER A 234 13.10 -22.40 -6.52
#